data_73af7e09b57ee5a77e8954c747376dc0
#
_entry.id   73af7e09b57ee5a77e8954c747376dc0
#
_cell.length_a   1.000
_cell.length_b   1.000
_cell.length_c   1.000
_cell.angle_alpha   90.00
_cell.angle_beta   90.00
_cell.angle_gamma   90.00
#
_symmetry.space_group_name_H-M   'P 1'
#
loop_
_entity.id
_entity.type
_entity.pdbx_description
1 polymer ?
#
loop_
_entity_poly.entity_id
_entity_poly.type
_entity_poly.pdbx_seq_one_letter_code
_entity_poly.pdbx_strand_id
1 'polypeptide(L)'
;MTDFSLEFVFASGEKHSPKAEPNEWLLRSDADTVADSLTVRFSAGKRLFTEEPVGAVLKKDGAVLFDGIVDEHRVKCQNGARTEVFSLRSRAALLLDNEAAPMELRLPSLRLLERMYLMPLGLHAVGGDRRPVEGVLTVEKGVSCFEALQTFSERYLNCTPYTDKSGGVHFESYVPKTVKPDWVTAREVIFCPYKLLSGVTVQNAQTGAYSAEYHDPLAPQVRVRYLSAYAKTAPTALLNESRRASKRLKLTCASHIDGNMGDTMRTEELGEVRLIS
;
A
#
# COMPACT_ATOMS: atom_id res chain seq x y z
N MET A 1 22.85 -16.09 9.67
CA MET A 1 23.14 -15.18 8.54
C MET A 1 21.85 -15.13 7.74
N THR A 2 21.26 -13.97 7.59
CA THR A 2 19.98 -13.81 6.85
C THR A 2 20.26 -14.01 5.37
N ASP A 3 19.54 -14.91 4.71
CA ASP A 3 19.72 -15.22 3.29
C ASP A 3 18.67 -14.48 2.45
N PHE A 4 19.14 -13.62 1.52
CA PHE A 4 18.29 -12.95 0.55
C PHE A 4 18.53 -13.56 -0.83
N SER A 5 17.46 -13.92 -1.53
CA SER A 5 17.52 -14.40 -2.90
C SER A 5 16.60 -13.58 -3.81
N LEU A 6 17.11 -13.24 -5.00
CA LEU A 6 16.40 -12.49 -6.03
C LEU A 6 16.33 -13.34 -7.30
N GLU A 7 15.12 -13.56 -7.81
CA GLU A 7 14.86 -14.27 -9.05
C GLU A 7 14.09 -13.35 -9.99
N PHE A 8 14.56 -13.21 -11.23
CA PHE A 8 13.82 -12.50 -12.28
C PHE A 8 12.97 -13.49 -13.07
N VAL A 9 11.78 -13.04 -13.44
CA VAL A 9 10.77 -13.81 -14.19
C VAL A 9 10.73 -13.30 -15.61
N PHE A 10 10.73 -14.21 -16.60
CA PHE A 10 10.70 -13.90 -18.02
C PHE A 10 9.33 -14.17 -18.63
N ALA A 11 9.08 -13.69 -19.84
CA ALA A 11 7.80 -13.89 -20.53
C ALA A 11 7.44 -15.36 -20.75
N SER A 12 8.44 -16.25 -20.82
CA SER A 12 8.27 -17.71 -20.85
C SER A 12 7.73 -18.30 -19.55
N GLY A 13 7.74 -17.53 -18.44
CA GLY A 13 7.47 -18.00 -17.08
C GLY A 13 8.70 -18.58 -16.38
N GLU A 14 9.84 -18.70 -17.07
CA GLU A 14 11.08 -19.16 -16.45
C GLU A 14 11.61 -18.13 -15.44
N LYS A 15 12.31 -18.64 -14.42
CA LYS A 15 12.93 -17.82 -13.37
C LYS A 15 14.43 -18.02 -13.36
N HIS A 16 15.17 -16.93 -13.36
CA HIS A 16 16.62 -16.95 -13.31
C HIS A 16 17.15 -15.98 -12.26
N SER A 17 18.11 -16.44 -11.48
CA SER A 17 18.89 -15.56 -10.61
C SER A 17 19.88 -14.75 -11.46
N PRO A 18 20.13 -13.48 -11.13
CA PRO A 18 21.14 -12.69 -11.81
C PRO A 18 22.53 -13.30 -11.60
N LYS A 19 23.40 -13.22 -12.62
CA LYS A 19 24.79 -13.72 -12.54
C LYS A 19 25.70 -12.85 -11.69
N ALA A 20 25.22 -11.69 -11.24
CA ALA A 20 25.93 -10.76 -10.38
C ALA A 20 25.06 -10.43 -9.16
N GLU A 21 25.71 -10.21 -8.02
CA GLU A 21 25.03 -9.73 -6.83
C GLU A 21 24.61 -8.26 -7.00
N PRO A 22 23.43 -7.87 -6.51
CA PRO A 22 23.03 -6.48 -6.51
C PRO A 22 23.93 -5.65 -5.58
N ASN A 23 24.33 -4.47 -6.03
CA ASN A 23 25.05 -3.50 -5.20
C ASN A 23 24.13 -2.84 -4.17
N GLU A 24 22.87 -2.67 -4.55
CA GLU A 24 21.87 -1.99 -3.76
C GLU A 24 20.48 -2.53 -4.15
N TRP A 25 19.64 -2.72 -3.16
CA TRP A 25 18.21 -2.89 -3.38
C TRP A 25 17.42 -2.10 -2.34
N LEU A 26 16.30 -1.54 -2.75
CA LEU A 26 15.44 -0.72 -1.93
C LEU A 26 14.00 -1.17 -2.10
N LEU A 27 13.47 -1.86 -1.11
CA LEU A 27 12.06 -2.21 -1.00
C LEU A 27 11.34 -1.12 -0.20
N ARG A 28 10.27 -0.60 -0.75
CA ARG A 28 9.40 0.39 -0.10
C ARG A 28 7.98 -0.13 -0.03
N SER A 29 7.41 -0.07 1.14
CA SER A 29 6.00 -0.31 1.40
C SER A 29 5.42 0.90 2.12
N ASP A 30 4.21 1.29 1.79
CA ASP A 30 3.52 2.43 2.39
C ASP A 30 2.05 2.04 2.61
N ALA A 31 1.50 2.36 3.78
CA ALA A 31 0.13 2.01 4.15
C ALA A 31 -0.94 2.73 3.28
N ASP A 32 -0.55 3.84 2.65
CA ASP A 32 -1.43 4.65 1.80
C ASP A 32 -1.31 4.26 0.31
N THR A 33 -0.45 3.28 -0.03
CA THR A 33 -0.28 2.80 -1.41
C THR A 33 -0.73 1.36 -1.56
N VAL A 34 -1.35 1.06 -2.71
CA VAL A 34 -1.84 -0.29 -3.03
C VAL A 34 -0.68 -1.23 -3.37
N ALA A 35 0.39 -0.70 -3.95
CA ALA A 35 1.51 -1.47 -4.46
C ALA A 35 2.82 -1.06 -3.80
N ASP A 36 3.57 -2.05 -3.33
CA ASP A 36 4.95 -1.89 -2.92
C ASP A 36 5.86 -1.63 -4.13
N SER A 37 7.01 -1.01 -3.90
CA SER A 37 8.02 -0.79 -4.94
C SER A 37 9.36 -1.39 -4.54
N LEU A 38 10.06 -1.96 -5.54
CA LEU A 38 11.41 -2.49 -5.38
C LEU A 38 12.32 -1.88 -6.45
N THR A 39 13.42 -1.30 -6.03
CA THR A 39 14.49 -0.87 -6.93
C THR A 39 15.72 -1.72 -6.67
N VAL A 40 16.29 -2.30 -7.73
CA VAL A 40 17.51 -3.11 -7.64
C VAL A 40 18.55 -2.57 -8.59
N ARG A 41 19.77 -2.38 -8.10
CA ARG A 41 20.91 -1.86 -8.86
C ARG A 41 22.04 -2.87 -8.93
N PHE A 42 22.56 -3.06 -10.12
CA PHE A 42 23.73 -3.89 -10.39
C PHE A 42 24.84 -3.08 -11.06
N SER A 43 26.09 -3.42 -10.71
CA SER A 43 27.26 -3.01 -11.47
C SER A 43 27.83 -4.26 -12.13
N ALA A 44 27.67 -4.37 -13.43
CA ALA A 44 28.06 -5.56 -14.17
C ALA A 44 28.90 -5.18 -15.39
N GLY A 45 29.97 -5.94 -15.67
CA GLY A 45 30.79 -5.73 -16.86
C GLY A 45 30.09 -6.15 -18.16
N LYS A 46 29.06 -6.99 -18.07
CA LYS A 46 28.27 -7.52 -19.20
C LYS A 46 26.79 -7.40 -18.86
N ARG A 47 25.94 -7.52 -19.86
CA ARG A 47 24.48 -7.59 -19.70
C ARG A 47 24.11 -8.76 -18.78
N LEU A 48 23.22 -8.50 -17.82
CA LEU A 48 22.80 -9.51 -16.83
C LEU A 48 21.98 -10.63 -17.46
N PHE A 49 21.11 -10.29 -18.41
CA PHE A 49 20.22 -11.23 -19.09
C PHE A 49 20.23 -11.01 -20.60
N THR A 50 19.96 -12.05 -21.36
CA THR A 50 19.81 -11.99 -22.83
C THR A 50 18.44 -11.44 -23.22
N GLU A 51 17.43 -11.76 -22.44
CA GLU A 51 16.04 -11.30 -22.60
C GLU A 51 15.66 -10.29 -21.52
N GLU A 52 14.63 -9.48 -21.78
CA GLU A 52 14.13 -8.55 -20.79
C GLU A 52 13.24 -9.29 -19.79
N PRO A 53 13.51 -9.19 -18.48
CA PRO A 53 12.64 -9.76 -17.47
C PRO A 53 11.34 -8.95 -17.35
N VAL A 54 10.24 -9.64 -17.10
CA VAL A 54 8.90 -9.03 -16.91
C VAL A 54 8.48 -8.92 -15.46
N GLY A 55 9.20 -9.58 -14.55
CA GLY A 55 8.93 -9.54 -13.11
C GLY A 55 10.13 -9.98 -12.29
N ALA A 56 10.00 -9.90 -10.97
CA ALA A 56 10.98 -10.47 -10.05
C ALA A 56 10.34 -10.86 -8.71
N VAL A 57 10.98 -11.81 -8.04
CA VAL A 57 10.62 -12.27 -6.70
C VAL A 57 11.84 -12.10 -5.79
N LEU A 58 11.67 -11.34 -4.71
CA LEU A 58 12.65 -11.21 -3.63
C LEU A 58 12.20 -12.05 -2.44
N LYS A 59 13.09 -12.87 -1.93
CA LYS A 59 12.83 -13.72 -0.76
C LYS A 59 13.86 -13.46 0.34
N LYS A 60 13.44 -13.66 1.59
CA LYS A 60 14.30 -13.67 2.78
C LYS A 60 14.10 -15.00 3.50
N ASP A 61 15.18 -15.76 3.69
CA ASP A 61 15.14 -17.08 4.33
C ASP A 61 14.04 -18.00 3.73
N GLY A 62 13.85 -17.90 2.39
CA GLY A 62 12.83 -18.63 1.63
C GLY A 62 11.42 -18.02 1.62
N ALA A 63 11.12 -17.08 2.51
CA ALA A 63 9.83 -16.38 2.54
C ALA A 63 9.80 -15.23 1.52
N VAL A 64 8.68 -15.09 0.79
CA VAL A 64 8.50 -14.00 -0.18
C VAL A 64 8.38 -12.67 0.56
N LEU A 65 9.28 -11.73 0.23
CA LEU A 65 9.19 -10.33 0.65
C LEU A 65 8.55 -9.44 -0.40
N PHE A 66 8.74 -9.78 -1.68
CA PHE A 66 8.21 -9.02 -2.80
C PHE A 66 8.03 -9.97 -3.99
N ASP A 67 6.89 -9.88 -4.65
CA ASP A 67 6.58 -10.48 -5.95
C ASP A 67 5.96 -9.39 -6.83
N GLY A 68 6.60 -9.07 -7.95
CA GLY A 68 6.17 -7.92 -8.74
C GLY A 68 6.56 -7.96 -10.20
N ILE A 69 6.15 -6.91 -10.89
CA ILE A 69 6.36 -6.64 -12.31
C ILE A 69 7.49 -5.63 -12.50
N VAL A 70 8.25 -5.78 -13.57
CA VAL A 70 9.26 -4.79 -13.98
C VAL A 70 8.56 -3.67 -14.74
N ASP A 71 8.60 -2.45 -14.19
CA ASP A 71 8.10 -1.25 -14.85
C ASP A 71 9.17 -0.61 -15.75
N GLU A 72 10.41 -0.62 -15.29
CA GLU A 72 11.53 -0.01 -16.01
C GLU A 72 12.81 -0.80 -15.83
N HIS A 73 13.53 -1.04 -16.92
CA HIS A 73 14.91 -1.50 -16.91
C HIS A 73 15.80 -0.44 -17.55
N ARG A 74 16.68 0.16 -16.77
CA ARG A 74 17.59 1.21 -17.21
C ARG A 74 19.03 0.68 -17.25
N VAL A 75 19.66 0.83 -18.40
CA VAL A 75 21.07 0.50 -18.60
C VAL A 75 21.86 1.78 -18.83
N LYS A 76 22.87 2.03 -18.01
CA LYS A 76 23.80 3.16 -18.17
C LYS A 76 25.22 2.66 -18.33
N CYS A 77 25.87 3.08 -19.42
CA CYS A 77 27.30 2.83 -19.65
C CYS A 77 28.04 4.18 -19.58
N GLN A 78 28.98 4.30 -18.65
CA GLN A 78 29.78 5.51 -18.48
C GLN A 78 31.19 5.17 -18.03
N ASN A 79 32.19 5.73 -18.70
CA ASN A 79 33.62 5.53 -18.37
C ASN A 79 34.01 4.05 -18.27
N GLY A 80 33.48 3.20 -19.16
CA GLY A 80 33.73 1.76 -19.15
C GLY A 80 32.98 0.97 -18.08
N ALA A 81 32.27 1.62 -17.18
CA ALA A 81 31.41 0.96 -16.21
C ALA A 81 29.98 0.84 -16.75
N ARG A 82 29.34 -0.30 -16.50
CA ARG A 82 27.94 -0.58 -16.83
C ARG A 82 27.14 -0.72 -15.53
N THR A 83 26.05 0.02 -15.44
CA THR A 83 25.08 -0.09 -14.35
C THR A 83 23.73 -0.46 -14.94
N GLU A 84 23.06 -1.43 -14.32
CA GLU A 84 21.70 -1.83 -14.67
C GLU A 84 20.80 -1.59 -13.44
N VAL A 85 19.67 -0.92 -13.65
CA VAL A 85 18.70 -0.61 -12.61
C VAL A 85 17.34 -1.11 -13.04
N PHE A 86 16.74 -1.93 -12.21
CA PHE A 86 15.37 -2.41 -12.37
C PHE A 86 14.48 -1.70 -11.36
N SER A 87 13.41 -1.08 -11.86
CA SER A 87 12.34 -0.50 -11.06
C SER A 87 11.10 -1.37 -11.20
N LEU A 88 10.58 -1.84 -10.08
CA LEU A 88 9.49 -2.80 -10.02
C LEU A 88 8.40 -2.30 -9.07
N ARG A 89 7.16 -2.70 -9.36
CA ARG A 89 6.03 -2.61 -8.42
C ARG A 89 5.47 -3.99 -8.14
N SER A 90 4.89 -4.19 -6.95
CA SER A 90 4.19 -5.44 -6.63
C SER A 90 3.05 -5.70 -7.62
N ARG A 91 2.62 -6.96 -7.78
CA ARG A 91 1.54 -7.33 -8.72
C ARG A 91 0.26 -6.54 -8.50
N ALA A 92 0.04 -6.03 -7.29
CA ALA A 92 -1.09 -5.17 -6.97
C ALA A 92 -1.15 -3.89 -7.83
N ALA A 93 -0.02 -3.44 -8.38
CA ALA A 93 0.03 -2.32 -9.33
C ALA A 93 -0.87 -2.55 -10.55
N LEU A 94 -1.00 -3.79 -11.00
CA LEU A 94 -1.88 -4.14 -12.12
C LEU A 94 -3.36 -3.78 -11.86
N LEU A 95 -3.78 -3.71 -10.59
CA LEU A 95 -5.14 -3.26 -10.24
C LEU A 95 -5.33 -1.76 -10.46
N LEU A 96 -4.26 -0.99 -10.37
CA LEU A 96 -4.28 0.45 -10.62
C LEU A 96 -4.12 0.76 -12.12
N ASP A 97 -3.29 -0.02 -12.80
CA ASP A 97 -2.93 0.18 -14.21
C ASP A 97 -4.03 -0.29 -15.18
N ASN A 98 -4.95 -1.17 -14.71
CA ASN A 98 -6.04 -1.69 -15.54
C ASN A 98 -7.37 -1.01 -15.19
N GLU A 99 -8.03 -0.51 -16.22
CA GLU A 99 -9.38 0.05 -16.14
C GLU A 99 -10.40 -1.08 -15.99
N ALA A 100 -11.33 -0.91 -15.06
CA ALA A 100 -12.48 -1.80 -14.93
C ALA A 100 -13.49 -1.51 -16.04
N ALA A 101 -14.07 -2.56 -16.64
CA ALA A 101 -15.08 -2.39 -17.68
C ALA A 101 -16.31 -1.65 -17.13
N PRO A 102 -16.75 -0.54 -17.79
CA PRO A 102 -17.92 0.22 -17.35
C PRO A 102 -19.19 -0.65 -17.41
N MET A 103 -19.88 -0.80 -16.29
CA MET A 103 -21.10 -1.60 -16.22
C MET A 103 -21.88 -1.35 -14.92
N GLU A 104 -23.12 -1.83 -14.93
CA GLU A 104 -23.95 -1.98 -13.73
C GLU A 104 -24.05 -3.46 -13.35
N LEU A 105 -23.56 -3.79 -12.17
CA LEU A 105 -23.64 -5.12 -11.59
C LEU A 105 -24.80 -5.16 -10.59
N ARG A 106 -25.87 -5.86 -10.95
CA ARG A 106 -26.98 -6.15 -10.04
C ARG A 106 -26.62 -7.36 -9.18
N LEU A 107 -26.92 -7.30 -7.89
CA LEU A 107 -26.55 -8.33 -6.93
C LEU A 107 -25.04 -8.65 -7.00
N PRO A 108 -24.16 -7.63 -6.87
CA PRO A 108 -22.74 -7.86 -6.96
C PRO A 108 -22.25 -8.79 -5.85
N SER A 109 -21.16 -9.52 -6.10
CA SER A 109 -20.53 -10.39 -5.10
C SER A 109 -19.03 -10.33 -5.21
N LEU A 110 -18.32 -10.53 -4.09
CA LEU A 110 -16.88 -10.61 -4.10
C LEU A 110 -16.36 -11.71 -5.04
N ARG A 111 -17.06 -12.84 -5.11
CA ARG A 111 -16.73 -13.94 -6.04
C ARG A 111 -16.76 -13.51 -7.51
N LEU A 112 -17.74 -12.68 -7.89
CA LEU A 112 -17.85 -12.16 -9.27
C LEU A 112 -16.70 -11.20 -9.56
N LEU A 113 -16.44 -10.26 -8.65
CA LEU A 113 -15.37 -9.27 -8.81
C LEU A 113 -13.97 -9.91 -8.80
N GLU A 114 -13.75 -10.95 -7.99
CA GLU A 114 -12.51 -11.73 -8.01
C GLU A 114 -12.26 -12.33 -9.40
N ARG A 115 -13.29 -12.94 -10.00
CA ARG A 115 -13.17 -13.50 -11.35
C ARG A 115 -12.94 -12.47 -12.44
N MET A 116 -13.51 -11.27 -12.26
CA MET A 116 -13.40 -10.20 -13.25
C MET A 116 -12.08 -9.42 -13.14
N TYR A 117 -11.64 -9.10 -11.93
CA TYR A 117 -10.58 -8.13 -11.70
C TYR A 117 -9.32 -8.70 -11.06
N LEU A 118 -9.39 -9.80 -10.30
CA LEU A 118 -8.22 -10.36 -9.61
C LEU A 118 -7.61 -11.53 -10.39
N MET A 119 -8.41 -12.53 -10.70
CA MET A 119 -7.90 -13.76 -11.35
C MET A 119 -7.15 -13.50 -12.67
N PRO A 120 -7.63 -12.60 -13.57
CA PRO A 120 -6.92 -12.32 -14.82
C PRO A 120 -5.54 -11.69 -14.60
N LEU A 121 -5.32 -11.07 -13.44
CA LEU A 121 -4.06 -10.42 -13.04
C LEU A 121 -3.15 -11.33 -12.18
N GLY A 122 -3.57 -12.59 -11.97
CA GLY A 122 -2.86 -13.54 -11.11
C GLY A 122 -2.97 -13.24 -9.62
N LEU A 123 -4.00 -12.45 -9.22
CA LEU A 123 -4.32 -12.09 -7.85
C LEU A 123 -5.52 -12.90 -7.35
N HIS A 124 -5.75 -12.92 -6.04
CA HIS A 124 -6.87 -13.64 -5.43
C HIS A 124 -7.44 -12.89 -4.24
N ALA A 125 -8.72 -13.12 -3.94
CA ALA A 125 -9.38 -12.54 -2.78
C ALA A 125 -9.10 -13.36 -1.52
N VAL A 126 -8.78 -12.66 -0.42
CA VAL A 126 -8.61 -13.23 0.92
C VAL A 126 -9.68 -12.65 1.85
N GLY A 127 -10.32 -13.51 2.65
CA GLY A 127 -11.41 -13.08 3.52
C GLY A 127 -12.65 -12.59 2.77
N GLY A 128 -13.48 -11.81 3.45
CA GLY A 128 -14.71 -11.22 2.92
C GLY A 128 -15.86 -12.21 2.66
N ASP A 129 -17.08 -11.70 2.69
CA ASP A 129 -18.27 -12.50 2.30
C ASP A 129 -18.36 -12.58 0.78
N ARG A 130 -18.46 -13.79 0.26
CA ARG A 130 -18.50 -14.08 -1.17
C ARG A 130 -19.93 -14.21 -1.74
N ARG A 131 -20.95 -14.10 -0.88
CA ARG A 131 -22.35 -14.17 -1.30
C ARG A 131 -22.76 -12.92 -2.09
N PRO A 132 -23.72 -13.04 -2.99
CA PRO A 132 -24.33 -11.87 -3.61
C PRO A 132 -24.93 -10.93 -2.54
N VAL A 133 -24.76 -9.64 -2.72
CA VAL A 133 -25.33 -8.60 -1.83
C VAL A 133 -26.43 -7.84 -2.57
N GLU A 134 -27.47 -7.44 -1.85
CA GLU A 134 -28.53 -6.63 -2.42
C GLU A 134 -28.02 -5.25 -2.79
N GLY A 135 -28.28 -4.84 -4.03
CA GLY A 135 -27.91 -3.53 -4.53
C GLY A 135 -27.37 -3.56 -5.95
N VAL A 136 -26.87 -2.40 -6.37
CA VAL A 136 -26.26 -2.21 -7.69
C VAL A 136 -24.88 -1.56 -7.50
N LEU A 137 -23.85 -2.21 -8.02
CA LEU A 137 -22.53 -1.61 -8.15
C LEU A 137 -22.39 -1.03 -9.55
N THR A 138 -22.29 0.28 -9.65
CA THR A 138 -22.01 0.99 -10.90
C THR A 138 -20.52 1.20 -11.01
N VAL A 139 -19.91 0.72 -12.07
CA VAL A 139 -18.55 0.97 -12.47
C VAL A 139 -18.58 1.96 -13.61
N GLU A 140 -18.06 3.16 -13.39
CA GLU A 140 -17.98 4.21 -14.39
C GLU A 140 -16.75 4.04 -15.30
N LYS A 141 -16.77 4.71 -16.45
CA LYS A 141 -15.59 4.74 -17.33
C LYS A 141 -14.42 5.47 -16.66
N GLY A 142 -13.23 4.90 -16.79
CA GLY A 142 -12.00 5.48 -16.22
C GLY A 142 -11.72 5.03 -14.78
N VAL A 143 -12.59 4.22 -14.19
CA VAL A 143 -12.38 3.63 -12.86
C VAL A 143 -11.40 2.47 -12.98
N SER A 144 -10.37 2.42 -12.15
CA SER A 144 -9.42 1.30 -12.09
C SER A 144 -10.07 0.05 -11.48
N CYS A 145 -9.47 -1.11 -11.71
CA CYS A 145 -9.91 -2.36 -11.06
C CYS A 145 -9.87 -2.23 -9.53
N PHE A 146 -8.86 -1.55 -8.98
CA PHE A 146 -8.77 -1.32 -7.53
C PHE A 146 -9.90 -0.45 -7.01
N GLU A 147 -10.19 0.67 -7.65
CA GLU A 147 -11.28 1.58 -7.24
C GLU A 147 -12.65 0.89 -7.29
N ALA A 148 -12.88 0.02 -8.29
CA ALA A 148 -14.10 -0.77 -8.35
C ALA A 148 -14.22 -1.75 -7.17
N LEU A 149 -13.13 -2.45 -6.82
CA LEU A 149 -13.04 -3.33 -5.66
C LEU A 149 -13.19 -2.57 -4.34
N GLN A 150 -12.56 -1.41 -4.22
CA GLN A 150 -12.65 -0.53 -3.05
C GLN A 150 -14.08 -0.04 -2.85
N THR A 151 -14.72 0.46 -3.90
CA THR A 151 -16.13 0.91 -3.85
C THR A 151 -17.06 -0.21 -3.39
N PHE A 152 -16.85 -1.43 -3.90
CA PHE A 152 -17.62 -2.60 -3.47
C PHE A 152 -17.39 -2.91 -1.99
N SER A 153 -16.12 -3.01 -1.56
CA SER A 153 -15.79 -3.42 -0.20
C SER A 153 -16.21 -2.39 0.85
N GLU A 154 -16.02 -1.11 0.58
CA GLU A 154 -16.47 -0.04 1.49
C GLU A 154 -17.99 0.01 1.61
N ARG A 155 -18.70 -0.21 0.49
CA ARG A 155 -20.16 -0.12 0.46
C ARG A 155 -20.85 -1.33 1.06
N TYR A 156 -20.35 -2.54 0.80
CA TYR A 156 -21.06 -3.78 1.10
C TYR A 156 -20.36 -4.66 2.15
N LEU A 157 -19.05 -4.51 2.34
CA LEU A 157 -18.28 -5.27 3.33
C LEU A 157 -17.81 -4.43 4.51
N ASN A 158 -17.99 -3.11 4.43
CA ASN A 158 -17.56 -2.15 5.45
C ASN A 158 -16.07 -2.25 5.82
N CYS A 159 -15.23 -2.48 4.81
CA CYS A 159 -13.78 -2.54 4.96
C CYS A 159 -13.08 -1.86 3.78
N THR A 160 -11.87 -1.37 3.99
CA THR A 160 -10.97 -0.91 2.93
C THR A 160 -10.09 -2.07 2.52
N PRO A 161 -10.03 -2.45 1.23
CA PRO A 161 -9.20 -3.56 0.79
C PRO A 161 -7.71 -3.19 0.90
N TYR A 162 -6.88 -4.16 1.24
CA TYR A 162 -5.43 -4.04 1.26
C TYR A 162 -4.78 -5.26 0.62
N THR A 163 -3.53 -5.14 0.22
CA THR A 163 -2.79 -6.19 -0.48
C THR A 163 -1.68 -6.76 0.40
N ASP A 164 -1.35 -8.02 0.19
CA ASP A 164 -0.21 -8.67 0.81
C ASP A 164 0.92 -8.97 -0.19
N LYS A 165 2.05 -9.41 0.35
CA LYS A 165 3.28 -9.69 -0.41
C LYS A 165 3.15 -10.91 -1.35
N SER A 166 2.10 -11.72 -1.20
CA SER A 166 1.85 -12.96 -1.98
C SER A 166 0.82 -12.78 -3.09
N GLY A 167 0.30 -11.56 -3.29
CA GLY A 167 -0.73 -11.27 -4.28
C GLY A 167 -2.16 -11.51 -3.78
N GLY A 168 -2.34 -11.68 -2.47
CA GLY A 168 -3.65 -11.68 -1.82
C GLY A 168 -4.20 -10.26 -1.70
N VAL A 169 -5.48 -10.09 -2.06
CA VAL A 169 -6.23 -8.87 -1.81
C VAL A 169 -7.24 -9.16 -0.71
N HIS A 170 -7.07 -8.53 0.43
CA HIS A 170 -7.86 -8.77 1.64
C HIS A 170 -9.10 -7.89 1.67
N PHE A 171 -10.24 -8.51 1.97
CA PHE A 171 -11.55 -7.87 2.09
C PHE A 171 -12.09 -8.00 3.52
N GLU A 172 -11.25 -7.71 4.46
CA GLU A 172 -11.54 -7.73 5.90
C GLU A 172 -10.76 -6.63 6.60
N SER A 173 -11.14 -6.28 7.82
CA SER A 173 -10.39 -5.30 8.60
C SER A 173 -9.02 -5.83 8.96
N TYR A 174 -7.98 -5.03 8.72
CA TYR A 174 -6.62 -5.37 9.09
C TYR A 174 -6.50 -5.51 10.61
N VAL A 175 -5.96 -6.63 11.06
CA VAL A 175 -5.67 -6.89 12.48
C VAL A 175 -4.18 -6.64 12.73
N PRO A 176 -3.81 -5.52 13.38
CA PRO A 176 -2.42 -5.17 13.62
C PRO A 176 -1.75 -6.20 14.53
N LYS A 177 -0.51 -6.55 14.19
CA LYS A 177 0.40 -7.29 15.08
C LYS A 177 1.35 -6.31 15.74
N THR A 178 1.81 -6.62 16.94
CA THR A 178 2.87 -5.83 17.57
C THR A 178 4.21 -6.34 17.12
N VAL A 179 4.99 -5.49 16.48
CA VAL A 179 6.36 -5.78 16.04
C VAL A 179 7.37 -5.10 16.95
N LYS A 180 8.55 -5.70 17.07
CA LYS A 180 9.68 -5.14 17.81
C LYS A 180 10.80 -4.88 16.83
N PRO A 181 11.34 -3.65 16.79
CA PRO A 181 12.50 -3.38 15.97
C PRO A 181 13.74 -3.94 16.68
N ASP A 182 14.56 -4.66 15.93
CA ASP A 182 15.87 -5.08 16.37
C ASP A 182 16.93 -4.10 15.86
N TRP A 183 17.97 -3.87 16.67
CA TRP A 183 19.15 -3.10 16.27
C TRP A 183 18.81 -1.71 15.70
N VAL A 184 18.07 -0.90 16.45
CA VAL A 184 17.78 0.49 16.09
C VAL A 184 19.08 1.30 16.16
N THR A 185 19.51 1.83 15.00
CA THR A 185 20.74 2.62 14.87
C THR A 185 20.49 4.12 14.89
N ALA A 186 19.30 4.56 14.49
CA ALA A 186 18.91 5.96 14.57
C ALA A 186 17.40 6.11 14.82
N ARG A 187 17.05 7.20 15.49
CA ARG A 187 15.67 7.60 15.78
C ARG A 187 15.50 9.07 15.46
N GLU A 188 14.42 9.41 14.78
CA GLU A 188 14.06 10.79 14.47
C GLU A 188 12.57 10.99 14.77
N VAL A 189 12.25 11.91 15.69
CA VAL A 189 10.86 12.30 16.01
C VAL A 189 10.54 13.56 15.23
N ILE A 190 9.48 13.50 14.44
CA ILE A 190 9.06 14.59 13.56
C ILE A 190 7.69 15.07 14.03
N PHE A 191 7.62 16.36 14.37
CA PHE A 191 6.36 17.02 14.67
C PHE A 191 5.91 17.87 13.50
N CYS A 192 4.70 17.63 13.02
CA CYS A 192 4.08 18.32 11.90
C CYS A 192 2.83 19.09 12.35
N PRO A 193 2.96 20.22 13.06
CA PRO A 193 1.81 20.96 13.61
C PRO A 193 0.82 21.40 12.53
N TYR A 194 1.28 21.57 11.29
CA TYR A 194 0.44 21.95 10.15
C TYR A 194 -0.62 20.89 9.78
N LYS A 195 -0.45 19.65 10.24
CA LYS A 195 -1.41 18.55 10.04
C LYS A 195 -2.52 18.52 11.09
N LEU A 196 -2.33 19.20 12.22
CA LEU A 196 -3.35 19.29 13.26
C LEU A 196 -4.53 20.13 12.78
N LEU A 197 -5.73 19.58 12.96
CA LEU A 197 -6.98 20.32 12.80
C LEU A 197 -7.38 20.91 14.15
N SER A 198 -7.69 22.20 14.17
CA SER A 198 -8.24 22.86 15.36
C SER A 198 -9.74 22.64 15.49
N GLY A 199 -10.41 22.32 14.40
CA GLY A 199 -11.84 22.09 14.43
C GLY A 199 -12.38 21.40 13.18
N VAL A 200 -13.56 20.80 13.38
CA VAL A 200 -14.38 20.22 12.32
C VAL A 200 -15.80 20.72 12.51
N THR A 201 -16.37 21.32 11.48
CA THR A 201 -17.76 21.79 11.48
C THR A 201 -18.59 20.90 10.57
N VAL A 202 -19.75 20.47 11.05
CA VAL A 202 -20.62 19.53 10.31
C VAL A 202 -21.89 20.25 9.87
N GLN A 203 -22.29 19.96 8.65
CA GLN A 203 -23.51 20.46 8.04
C GLN A 203 -24.73 19.76 8.66
N ASN A 204 -25.73 20.52 9.04
CA ASN A 204 -27.03 20.00 9.45
C ASN A 204 -27.82 19.56 8.20
N ALA A 205 -28.27 18.30 8.16
CA ALA A 205 -29.00 17.74 7.02
C ALA A 205 -30.37 18.42 6.74
N GLN A 206 -31.01 19.01 7.77
CA GLN A 206 -32.34 19.61 7.64
C GLN A 206 -32.24 21.07 7.20
N THR A 207 -31.31 21.83 7.77
CA THR A 207 -31.17 23.26 7.53
C THR A 207 -30.12 23.63 6.49
N GLY A 208 -29.23 22.72 6.16
CA GLY A 208 -28.05 22.97 5.30
C GLY A 208 -26.98 23.82 6.00
N ALA A 209 -27.21 24.32 7.19
CA ALA A 209 -26.26 25.16 7.91
C ALA A 209 -25.14 24.33 8.54
N TYR A 210 -23.94 24.91 8.60
CA TYR A 210 -22.79 24.35 9.33
C TYR A 210 -22.83 24.86 10.78
N SER A 211 -23.33 24.05 11.68
CA SER A 211 -23.64 24.47 13.07
C SER A 211 -23.05 23.58 14.15
N ALA A 212 -22.74 22.33 13.86
CA ALA A 212 -22.14 21.44 14.84
C ALA A 212 -20.60 21.53 14.76
N GLU A 213 -19.98 22.06 15.81
CA GLU A 213 -18.56 22.31 15.89
C GLU A 213 -17.86 21.33 16.84
N TYR A 214 -16.77 20.75 16.41
CA TYR A 214 -15.90 19.87 17.19
C TYR A 214 -14.50 20.50 17.22
N HIS A 215 -13.94 20.71 18.41
CA HIS A 215 -12.67 21.41 18.59
C HIS A 215 -11.59 20.52 19.16
N ASP A 216 -10.36 20.75 18.71
CA ASP A 216 -9.14 20.20 19.29
C ASP A 216 -8.35 21.31 20.00
N PRO A 217 -8.37 21.37 21.36
CA PRO A 217 -7.68 22.40 22.11
C PRO A 217 -6.13 22.29 22.02
N LEU A 218 -5.62 21.17 21.52
CA LEU A 218 -4.18 20.96 21.37
C LEU A 218 -3.60 21.52 20.06
N ALA A 219 -4.46 21.97 19.15
CA ALA A 219 -4.01 22.54 17.88
C ALA A 219 -3.56 24.00 18.07
N PRO A 220 -2.27 24.32 17.78
CA PRO A 220 -1.72 25.66 18.02
C PRO A 220 -2.16 26.70 16.98
N GLN A 221 -2.77 26.26 15.89
CA GLN A 221 -3.17 27.11 14.76
C GLN A 221 -4.59 26.77 14.32
N VAL A 222 -5.32 27.78 13.86
CA VAL A 222 -6.67 27.59 13.34
C VAL A 222 -6.62 26.87 11.99
N ARG A 223 -7.15 25.64 11.94
CA ARG A 223 -7.32 24.81 10.75
C ARG A 223 -8.64 24.07 10.89
N VAL A 224 -9.63 24.49 10.12
CA VAL A 224 -10.98 23.94 10.19
C VAL A 224 -11.29 23.13 8.93
N ARG A 225 -12.01 22.03 9.09
CA ARG A 225 -12.61 21.25 8.01
C ARG A 225 -14.13 21.28 8.11
N TYR A 226 -14.77 21.31 6.96
CA TYR A 226 -16.22 21.27 6.86
C TYR A 226 -16.63 19.90 6.31
N LEU A 227 -17.51 19.21 7.05
CA LEU A 227 -18.07 17.93 6.63
C LEU A 227 -19.52 18.11 6.20
N SER A 228 -19.90 17.50 5.10
CA SER A 228 -21.31 17.44 4.70
C SER A 228 -22.12 16.63 5.69
N ALA A 229 -23.43 16.85 5.75
CA ALA A 229 -24.34 16.06 6.57
C ALA A 229 -24.31 14.54 6.28
N TYR A 230 -23.82 14.18 5.10
CA TYR A 230 -23.74 12.79 4.62
C TYR A 230 -22.31 12.23 4.63
N ALA A 231 -21.37 12.93 5.27
CA ALA A 231 -19.99 12.45 5.37
C ALA A 231 -19.94 11.13 6.14
N LYS A 232 -19.25 10.14 5.60
CA LYS A 232 -19.08 8.84 6.25
C LYS A 232 -18.14 8.89 7.46
N THR A 233 -17.23 9.87 7.48
CA THR A 233 -16.21 10.01 8.51
C THR A 233 -16.77 10.80 9.70
N ALA A 234 -16.68 10.26 10.89
CA ALA A 234 -17.06 10.97 12.12
C ALA A 234 -16.08 12.14 12.39
N PRO A 235 -16.57 13.31 12.85
CA PRO A 235 -15.73 14.48 13.14
C PRO A 235 -14.61 14.20 14.13
N THR A 236 -14.90 13.43 15.17
CA THR A 236 -13.92 13.00 16.18
C THR A 236 -12.85 12.08 15.61
N ALA A 237 -13.21 11.21 14.66
CA ALA A 237 -12.25 10.35 13.96
C ALA A 237 -11.27 11.19 13.13
N LEU A 238 -11.76 12.21 12.43
CA LEU A 238 -10.93 13.12 11.65
C LEU A 238 -9.95 13.92 12.52
N LEU A 239 -10.42 14.42 13.69
CA LEU A 239 -9.53 15.08 14.65
C LEU A 239 -8.46 14.12 15.19
N ASN A 240 -8.84 12.89 15.55
CA ASN A 240 -7.89 11.88 16.02
C ASN A 240 -6.87 11.49 14.94
N GLU A 241 -7.29 11.37 13.70
CA GLU A 241 -6.41 11.12 12.56
C GLU A 241 -5.42 12.27 12.38
N SER A 242 -5.89 13.52 12.44
CA SER A 242 -5.01 14.71 12.35
C SER A 242 -3.95 14.72 13.44
N ARG A 243 -4.31 14.33 14.68
CA ARG A 243 -3.36 14.18 15.79
C ARG A 243 -2.32 13.10 15.53
N ARG A 244 -2.75 11.94 15.02
CA ARG A 244 -1.82 10.85 14.64
C ARG A 244 -0.88 11.29 13.51
N ALA A 245 -1.41 11.93 12.47
CA ALA A 245 -0.62 12.41 11.34
C ALA A 245 0.37 13.52 11.71
N SER A 246 0.13 14.26 12.82
CA SER A 246 1.01 15.34 13.28
C SER A 246 2.29 14.88 13.94
N LYS A 247 2.40 13.60 14.30
CA LYS A 247 3.58 13.02 14.96
C LYS A 247 4.06 11.82 14.16
N ARG A 248 5.33 11.80 13.84
CA ARG A 248 5.98 10.68 13.14
C ARG A 248 7.25 10.29 13.87
N LEU A 249 7.52 9.00 13.90
CA LEU A 249 8.79 8.45 14.34
C LEU A 249 9.42 7.74 13.16
N LYS A 250 10.64 8.16 12.80
CA LYS A 250 11.46 7.46 11.81
C LYS A 250 12.51 6.66 12.56
N LEU A 251 12.53 5.37 12.31
CA LEU A 251 13.53 4.46 12.85
C LEU A 251 14.44 3.98 11.72
N THR A 252 15.73 3.95 11.97
CA THR A 252 16.70 3.25 11.13
C THR A 252 17.18 2.03 11.91
N CYS A 253 17.02 0.86 11.30
CA CYS A 253 17.40 -0.41 11.91
C CYS A 253 18.51 -1.07 11.08
N ALA A 254 19.44 -1.75 11.73
CA ALA A 254 20.49 -2.51 11.04
C ALA A 254 19.97 -3.85 10.48
N SER A 255 18.78 -4.27 10.88
CA SER A 255 18.13 -5.49 10.40
C SER A 255 16.75 -5.19 9.84
N HIS A 256 16.27 -6.07 8.95
CA HIS A 256 14.91 -5.99 8.42
C HIS A 256 13.89 -6.25 9.54
N ILE A 257 12.93 -5.35 9.69
CA ILE A 257 11.80 -5.52 10.60
C ILE A 257 10.79 -6.47 9.94
N ASP A 258 10.49 -7.56 10.62
CA ASP A 258 9.50 -8.53 10.14
C ASP A 258 8.09 -8.09 10.53
N GLY A 259 7.57 -7.15 9.76
CA GLY A 259 6.25 -6.55 9.96
C GLY A 259 5.60 -6.15 8.65
N ASN A 260 4.30 -5.89 8.70
CA ASN A 260 3.51 -5.39 7.59
C ASN A 260 3.09 -3.94 7.87
N MET A 261 2.78 -3.20 6.81
CA MET A 261 2.17 -1.89 6.96
C MET A 261 0.84 -2.03 7.69
N GLY A 262 0.63 -1.17 8.68
CA GLY A 262 -0.53 -1.26 9.57
C GLY A 262 -0.24 -1.94 10.91
N ASP A 263 0.83 -2.70 11.05
CA ASP A 263 1.27 -3.24 12.33
C ASP A 263 1.63 -2.14 13.33
N THR A 264 1.64 -2.47 14.60
CA THR A 264 1.95 -1.52 15.68
C THR A 264 3.30 -1.83 16.30
N MET A 265 3.90 -0.79 16.88
CA MET A 265 5.15 -0.87 17.62
C MET A 265 5.02 -0.03 18.88
N ARG A 266 5.55 -0.49 19.99
CA ARG A 266 5.61 0.30 21.21
C ARG A 266 6.98 0.97 21.34
N THR A 267 6.96 2.29 21.48
CA THR A 267 8.17 3.11 21.61
C THR A 267 8.13 3.94 22.90
N GLU A 268 9.29 4.33 23.39
CA GLU A 268 9.40 5.18 24.57
C GLU A 268 8.96 6.62 24.29
N GLU A 269 9.21 7.10 23.07
CA GLU A 269 9.01 8.50 22.69
C GLU A 269 7.53 8.84 22.40
N LEU A 270 6.79 7.93 21.77
CA LEU A 270 5.42 8.17 21.30
C LEU A 270 4.40 7.13 21.81
N GLY A 271 4.85 6.15 22.62
CA GLY A 271 3.99 5.05 23.04
C GLY A 271 3.73 4.07 21.90
N GLU A 272 2.47 3.72 21.66
CA GLU A 272 2.09 2.86 20.56
C GLU A 272 2.01 3.65 19.25
N VAL A 273 2.77 3.23 18.25
CA VAL A 273 2.81 3.81 16.90
C VAL A 273 2.45 2.76 15.87
N ARG A 274 1.91 3.20 14.72
CA ARG A 274 1.56 2.33 13.59
C ARG A 274 2.61 2.47 12.49
N LEU A 275 3.00 1.34 11.89
CA LEU A 275 3.87 1.32 10.71
C LEU A 275 3.12 1.87 9.51
N ILE A 276 3.67 2.88 8.82
CA ILE A 276 3.06 3.53 7.67
C ILE A 276 3.97 3.56 6.44
N SER A 277 5.28 3.43 6.61
CA SER A 277 6.25 3.35 5.49
C SER A 277 7.61 2.86 5.98
#